data_af3a14d4d1ba4cdb6b8c37fd488b6118
#
_entry.id   af3a14d4d1ba4cdb6b8c37fd488b6118
#
_cell.length_a   1.000
_cell.length_b   1.000
_cell.length_c   1.000
_cell.angle_alpha   90.00
_cell.angle_beta   90.00
_cell.angle_gamma   90.00
#
_symmetry.space_group_name_H-M   'P 1'
#
loop_
_entity.id
_entity.type
_entity.pdbx_description
1 polymer ?
#
loop_
_entity_poly.entity_id
_entity_poly.type
_entity_poly.pdbx_seq_one_letter_code
_entity_poly.pdbx_strand_id
1 'polypeptide(L)'
;MTGKRIVLPGVTGEFTAKIEERPDLEVNDCGVHYDGEFIHVYGAQEESARKFRSLYFLFKNNGATKAPTFYQLIYRSLSEFTLEKAEAREAISVDINFDIEKGLYQASFNGIVKGVGVGPMDILCRFDL
;
A
#
# COMPACT_ATOMS: atom_id res chain seq x y z
N MET A 1 4.26 -17.50 -16.02
CA MET A 1 4.76 -16.29 -15.54
C MET A 1 3.74 -15.44 -14.85
N THR A 2 4.12 -15.07 -13.83
CA THR A 2 3.24 -14.52 -12.92
C THR A 2 3.18 -13.05 -13.01
N GLY A 3 3.31 -12.23 -13.17
CA GLY A 3 2.97 -10.87 -13.12
C GLY A 3 4.05 -9.95 -13.61
N LYS A 4 3.70 -8.72 -13.72
CA LYS A 4 4.59 -7.68 -14.17
C LYS A 4 4.70 -6.64 -13.07
N ARG A 5 5.90 -6.46 -12.57
CA ARG A 5 6.15 -5.40 -11.61
C ARG A 5 6.38 -4.09 -12.35
N ILE A 6 5.65 -3.08 -11.95
CA ILE A 6 5.79 -1.73 -12.47
C ILE A 6 6.33 -0.87 -11.35
N VAL A 7 7.54 -0.38 -11.53
CA VAL A 7 8.13 0.60 -10.62
C VAL A 7 8.10 1.94 -11.34
N LEU A 8 7.67 2.96 -10.66
CA LEU A 8 7.50 4.27 -11.22
C LEU A 8 8.65 5.18 -10.76
N PRO A 9 9.80 5.12 -11.41
CA PRO A 9 10.95 5.90 -10.99
C PRO A 9 10.77 7.39 -11.32
N GLY A 10 11.08 8.22 -10.40
CA GLY A 10 11.13 9.65 -10.64
C GLY A 10 9.83 10.34 -10.98
N VAL A 11 8.84 10.02 -10.47
CA VAL A 11 7.57 9.83 -10.89
C VAL A 11 6.59 10.93 -10.78
N THR A 12 5.68 10.86 -11.63
CA THR A 12 4.47 11.66 -11.66
C THR A 12 3.38 11.16 -10.74
N GLY A 13 3.54 10.00 -10.13
CA GLY A 13 2.54 9.46 -9.23
C GLY A 13 2.64 9.98 -7.81
N GLU A 14 1.55 9.92 -7.11
CA GLU A 14 1.47 10.31 -5.71
C GLU A 14 1.17 9.12 -4.83
N PHE A 15 1.81 9.06 -3.68
CA PHE A 15 1.50 8.10 -2.65
C PHE A 15 1.67 8.81 -1.30
N THR A 16 0.58 9.10 -0.62
CA THR A 16 0.59 9.80 0.66
C THR A 16 -0.14 8.97 1.70
N ALA A 17 0.36 8.99 2.92
CA ALA A 17 -0.29 8.29 4.00
C ALA A 17 -0.09 8.99 5.32
N LYS A 18 -1.18 9.08 6.08
CA LYS A 18 -1.19 9.52 7.47
C LYS A 18 -1.37 8.30 8.35
N ILE A 19 -0.47 8.15 9.30
CA ILE A 19 -0.46 7.03 10.23
C ILE A 19 -0.64 7.61 11.64
N GLU A 20 -1.67 7.18 12.32
CA GLU A 20 -2.02 7.68 13.63
C GLU A 20 -0.85 7.60 14.61
N GLU A 21 -0.56 8.70 15.30
CA GLU A 21 0.54 8.82 16.26
C GLU A 21 1.93 8.52 15.70
N ARG A 22 2.09 8.66 14.39
CA ARG A 22 3.38 8.53 13.69
C ARG A 22 3.53 9.69 12.72
N PRO A 23 4.75 10.02 12.31
CA PRO A 23 4.93 10.98 11.21
C PRO A 23 4.27 10.48 9.92
N ASP A 24 3.80 11.40 9.11
CA ASP A 24 3.28 11.06 7.78
C ASP A 24 4.34 10.31 6.97
N LEU A 25 3.88 9.38 6.15
CA LEU A 25 4.78 8.61 5.29
C LEU A 25 5.24 9.47 4.13
N GLU A 26 6.54 9.69 4.03
CA GLU A 26 7.16 10.39 2.91
C GLU A 26 7.74 9.37 1.94
N VAL A 27 6.95 9.00 0.95
CA VAL A 27 7.28 7.91 0.04
C VAL A 27 8.39 8.32 -0.92
N ASN A 28 9.44 7.51 -0.98
CA ASN A 28 10.53 7.65 -1.93
C ASN A 28 10.71 6.41 -2.82
N ASP A 29 9.90 5.39 -2.61
CA ASP A 29 9.84 4.20 -3.47
C ASP A 29 8.41 3.70 -3.51
N CYS A 30 7.85 3.50 -4.69
CA CYS A 30 6.51 2.97 -4.84
C CYS A 30 6.41 2.15 -6.12
N GLY A 31 5.43 1.28 -6.19
CA GLY A 31 5.25 0.46 -7.37
C GLY A 31 3.96 -0.34 -7.36
N VAL A 32 3.72 -0.97 -8.50
CA VAL A 32 2.59 -1.84 -8.73
C VAL A 32 3.09 -3.15 -9.33
N HIS A 33 2.58 -4.25 -8.81
CA HIS A 33 2.84 -5.58 -9.33
C HIS A 33 1.51 -6.32 -9.52
N TYR A 34 1.28 -6.82 -10.71
CA TYR A 34 0.08 -7.58 -11.02
C TYR A 34 0.46 -9.02 -11.35
N ASP A 35 -0.06 -9.98 -10.57
CA ASP A 35 0.27 -11.41 -10.73
C ASP A 35 -0.85 -12.23 -11.39
N GLY A 36 -1.89 -11.58 -11.92
CA GLY A 36 -3.04 -12.25 -12.53
C GLY A 36 -4.19 -12.49 -11.57
N GLU A 37 -3.93 -12.60 -10.29
CA GLU A 37 -4.94 -12.78 -9.25
C GLU A 37 -5.05 -11.55 -8.36
N PHE A 38 -3.91 -11.02 -7.97
CA PHE A 38 -3.85 -9.84 -7.10
C PHE A 38 -3.10 -8.69 -7.75
N ILE A 39 -3.51 -7.49 -7.41
CA ILE A 39 -2.80 -6.27 -7.71
C ILE A 39 -2.12 -5.83 -6.43
N HIS A 40 -0.81 -5.76 -6.45
CA HIS A 40 0.03 -5.35 -5.32
C HIS A 40 0.43 -3.91 -5.51
N VAL A 41 0.13 -3.05 -4.56
CA VAL A 41 0.52 -1.65 -4.60
C VAL A 41 1.27 -1.33 -3.31
N TYR A 42 2.46 -0.77 -3.43
CA TYR A 42 3.23 -0.43 -2.26
C TYR A 42 3.79 0.98 -2.33
N GLY A 43 3.97 1.55 -1.16
CA GLY A 43 4.69 2.79 -0.96
C GLY A 43 5.60 2.65 0.25
N ALA A 44 6.84 3.10 0.12
CA ALA A 44 7.84 2.99 1.16
C ALA A 44 8.60 4.28 1.32
N GLN A 45 8.94 4.57 2.57
CA GLN A 45 9.91 5.58 2.95
C GLN A 45 11.14 4.84 3.42
N GLU A 46 12.17 4.80 2.57
CA GLU A 46 13.43 4.14 2.88
C GLU A 46 14.51 5.17 3.17
N GLU A 47 15.09 5.11 4.36
CA GLU A 47 16.25 5.92 4.72
C GLU A 47 17.53 5.10 4.64
N SER A 48 17.45 3.82 4.96
CA SER A 48 18.55 2.86 4.85
C SER A 48 18.00 1.45 4.92
N ALA A 49 18.85 0.43 4.78
CA ALA A 49 18.44 -0.97 4.92
C ALA A 49 17.92 -1.29 6.34
N ARG A 50 18.24 -0.46 7.32
CA ARG A 50 17.84 -0.66 8.72
C ARG A 50 16.81 0.34 9.21
N LYS A 51 16.36 1.22 8.34
CA LYS A 51 15.35 2.21 8.69
C LYS A 51 14.43 2.47 7.53
N PHE A 52 13.21 1.96 7.63
CA PHE A 52 12.17 2.14 6.62
C PHE A 52 10.79 2.02 7.23
N ARG A 53 9.82 2.56 6.52
CA ARG A 53 8.39 2.32 6.77
C ARG A 53 7.72 2.04 5.45
N SER A 54 6.76 1.15 5.42
CA SER A 54 6.05 0.83 4.19
C SER A 54 4.59 0.46 4.41
N LEU A 55 3.81 0.74 3.38
CA LEU A 55 2.45 0.25 3.25
C LEU A 55 2.39 -0.64 2.02
N TYR A 56 1.84 -1.82 2.17
CA TYR A 56 1.71 -2.79 1.10
C TYR A 56 0.24 -3.22 1.00
N PHE A 57 -0.38 -2.87 -0.12
CA PHE A 57 -1.77 -3.18 -0.38
C PHE A 57 -1.91 -4.36 -1.32
N LEU A 58 -2.87 -5.22 -1.01
CA LEU A 58 -3.33 -6.26 -1.92
C LEU A 58 -4.77 -5.97 -2.31
N PHE A 59 -5.02 -5.94 -3.61
CA PHE A 59 -6.37 -5.83 -4.16
C PHE A 59 -6.64 -7.07 -5.00
N LYS A 60 -7.80 -7.66 -4.83
CA LYS A 60 -8.18 -8.82 -5.62
C LYS A 60 -8.71 -8.38 -6.97
N ASN A 61 -8.16 -8.95 -8.04
CA ASN A 61 -8.67 -8.77 -9.37
C ASN A 61 -9.87 -9.71 -9.58
N ASN A 62 -11.02 -9.15 -9.88
CA ASN A 62 -12.27 -9.89 -10.02
C ASN A 62 -12.68 -10.10 -11.48
N GLY A 63 -11.77 -9.90 -12.41
CA GLY A 63 -12.01 -10.04 -13.84
C GLY A 63 -12.24 -8.70 -14.53
N ALA A 64 -12.38 -8.76 -15.85
CA ALA A 64 -12.45 -7.56 -16.68
C ALA A 64 -13.73 -6.74 -16.47
N THR A 65 -14.80 -7.37 -15.96
CA THR A 65 -16.10 -6.72 -15.85
C THR A 65 -16.46 -6.29 -14.43
N LYS A 66 -15.60 -6.58 -13.46
CA LYS A 66 -15.85 -6.27 -12.06
C LYS A 66 -14.70 -5.45 -11.50
N ALA A 67 -15.02 -4.48 -10.68
CA ALA A 67 -14.02 -3.66 -10.00
C ALA A 67 -13.16 -4.53 -9.07
N PRO A 68 -11.87 -4.25 -8.94
CA PRO A 68 -11.03 -4.86 -7.92
C PRO A 68 -11.55 -4.54 -6.53
N THR A 69 -11.29 -5.44 -5.59
CA THR A 69 -11.69 -5.25 -4.20
C THR A 69 -10.47 -5.27 -3.27
N PHE A 70 -10.55 -4.50 -2.21
CA PHE A 70 -9.51 -4.50 -1.18
C PHE A 70 -9.44 -5.87 -0.51
N TYR A 71 -8.23 -6.39 -0.33
CA TYR A 71 -7.99 -7.68 0.28
C TYR A 71 -7.21 -7.56 1.59
N GLN A 72 -6.09 -6.83 1.58
CA GLN A 72 -5.24 -6.70 2.76
C GLN A 72 -4.34 -5.48 2.66
N LEU A 73 -4.06 -4.88 3.82
CA LEU A 73 -3.01 -3.87 3.98
C LEU A 73 -2.02 -4.36 5.03
N ILE A 74 -0.74 -4.26 4.71
CA ILE A 74 0.34 -4.57 5.64
C ILE A 74 1.17 -3.31 5.85
N TYR A 75 1.30 -2.91 7.11
CA TYR A 75 2.20 -1.86 7.54
C TYR A 75 3.45 -2.49 8.15
N ARG A 76 4.61 -2.00 7.76
CA ARG A 76 5.89 -2.39 8.34
C ARG A 76 6.71 -1.17 8.66
N SER A 77 7.41 -1.25 9.77
CA SER A 77 8.38 -0.22 10.15
C SER A 77 9.58 -0.90 10.78
N LEU A 78 10.75 -0.59 10.27
CA LEU A 78 12.00 -1.01 10.87
C LEU A 78 12.79 0.23 11.25
N SER A 79 13.18 0.32 12.53
CA SER A 79 14.04 1.38 13.03
C SER A 79 15.18 0.71 13.79
N GLU A 80 16.33 0.60 13.15
CA GLU A 80 17.50 -0.13 13.64
C GLU A 80 17.17 -1.59 13.96
N PHE A 81 16.83 -1.90 15.22
CA PHE A 81 16.54 -3.26 15.67
C PHE A 81 15.07 -3.47 16.04
N THR A 82 14.24 -2.43 15.91
CA THR A 82 12.83 -2.51 16.26
C THR A 82 11.99 -2.68 15.01
N LEU A 83 11.33 -3.82 14.89
CA LEU A 83 10.41 -4.10 13.81
C LEU A 83 8.97 -4.01 14.31
N GLU A 84 8.19 -3.17 13.65
CA GLU A 84 6.73 -3.15 13.81
C GLU A 84 6.09 -3.73 12.57
N LYS A 85 5.08 -4.57 12.77
CA LYS A 85 4.25 -5.09 11.69
C LYS A 85 2.81 -5.10 12.15
N ALA A 86 1.95 -4.51 11.34
CA ALA A 86 0.52 -4.48 11.60
C ALA A 86 -0.24 -4.69 10.29
N GLU A 87 -1.45 -5.20 10.36
CA GLU A 87 -2.21 -5.46 9.16
C GLU A 87 -3.70 -5.17 9.34
N ALA A 88 -4.38 -4.93 8.24
CA ALA A 88 -5.83 -4.81 8.16
C ALA A 88 -6.34 -5.71 7.04
N ARG A 89 -7.41 -6.44 7.29
CA ARG A 89 -8.10 -7.25 6.29
C ARG A 89 -9.41 -6.63 5.85
N GLU A 90 -9.82 -5.55 6.52
CA GLU A 90 -11.01 -4.81 6.20
C GLU A 90 -10.69 -3.32 6.16
N ALA A 91 -11.38 -2.60 5.31
CA ALA A 91 -11.31 -1.15 5.25
C ALA A 91 -12.54 -0.55 5.93
N ILE A 92 -12.37 0.60 6.59
CA ILE A 92 -13.49 1.42 7.02
C ILE A 92 -14.12 2.03 5.77
N SER A 93 -13.30 2.54 4.88
CA SER A 93 -13.73 3.00 3.57
C SER A 93 -12.60 2.79 2.57
N VAL A 94 -12.96 2.46 1.35
CA VAL A 94 -12.02 2.34 0.25
C VAL A 94 -12.70 2.74 -1.05
N ASP A 95 -12.01 3.53 -1.84
CA ASP A 95 -12.44 3.93 -3.16
C ASP A 95 -11.34 3.55 -4.14
N ILE A 96 -11.65 2.67 -5.09
CA ILE A 96 -10.68 2.07 -6.00
C ILE A 96 -11.05 2.43 -7.44
N ASN A 97 -10.13 3.04 -8.12
CA ASN A 97 -10.28 3.38 -9.53
C ASN A 97 -9.03 2.94 -10.30
N PHE A 98 -9.03 1.67 -10.69
CA PHE A 98 -7.91 1.07 -11.42
C PHE A 98 -8.29 0.85 -12.89
N ASP A 99 -7.38 1.22 -13.77
CA ASP A 99 -7.43 0.87 -15.18
C ASP A 99 -6.15 0.11 -15.52
N ILE A 100 -6.25 -1.21 -15.45
CA ILE A 100 -5.10 -2.10 -15.61
C ILE A 100 -4.54 -2.00 -17.03
N GLU A 101 -5.39 -1.86 -18.03
CA GLU A 101 -4.95 -1.75 -19.43
C GLU A 101 -4.12 -0.49 -19.66
N LYS A 102 -4.49 0.60 -19.03
CA LYS A 102 -3.76 1.86 -19.14
C LYS A 102 -2.64 2.00 -18.13
N GLY A 103 -2.52 1.04 -17.20
CA GLY A 103 -1.53 1.12 -16.14
C GLY A 103 -1.80 2.24 -15.15
N LEU A 104 -3.05 2.56 -14.91
CA LEU A 104 -3.46 3.61 -13.98
C LEU A 104 -4.05 3.01 -12.72
N TYR A 105 -3.52 3.40 -11.58
CA TYR A 105 -3.92 2.85 -10.29
C TYR A 105 -4.15 3.97 -9.29
N GLN A 106 -5.41 4.23 -9.00
CA GLN A 106 -5.82 5.30 -8.10
C GLN A 106 -6.73 4.72 -7.02
N ALA A 107 -6.44 5.02 -5.77
CA ALA A 107 -7.30 4.63 -4.67
C ALA A 107 -7.14 5.55 -3.47
N SER A 108 -8.17 5.60 -2.65
CA SER A 108 -8.11 6.16 -1.31
C SER A 108 -8.57 5.09 -0.33
N PHE A 109 -7.94 5.06 0.83
CA PHE A 109 -8.15 4.04 1.84
C PHE A 109 -8.16 4.66 3.22
N ASN A 110 -9.12 4.23 4.04
CA ASN A 110 -9.08 4.44 5.47
C ASN A 110 -9.36 3.12 6.18
N GLY A 111 -8.56 2.78 7.13
CA GLY A 111 -8.71 1.56 7.90
C GLY A 111 -7.82 1.54 9.13
N ILE A 112 -7.97 0.50 9.93
CA ILE A 112 -7.22 0.33 11.16
C ILE A 112 -6.35 -0.91 11.03
N VAL A 113 -5.05 -0.73 11.20
CA VAL A 113 -4.08 -1.83 11.26
C VAL A 113 -3.74 -2.12 12.70
N LYS A 114 -3.51 -3.39 12.99
CA LYS A 114 -3.03 -3.82 14.30
C LYS A 114 -2.15 -5.06 14.17
N GLY A 115 -1.27 -5.25 15.11
CA GLY A 115 -0.36 -6.37 15.13
C GLY A 115 0.13 -6.68 16.54
N VAL A 116 0.98 -7.69 16.66
CA VAL A 116 1.57 -8.07 17.94
C VAL A 116 2.50 -6.95 18.42
N GLY A 117 2.22 -6.41 19.61
CA GLY A 117 2.99 -5.29 20.15
C GLY A 117 2.73 -3.95 19.50
N VAL A 118 1.85 -3.91 18.52
CA VAL A 118 1.44 -2.67 17.87
C VAL A 118 -0.04 -2.48 18.09
N GLY A 119 -0.40 -1.44 18.83
CA GLY A 119 -1.80 -1.10 19.06
C GLY A 119 -2.52 -0.73 17.79
N PRO A 120 -3.85 -0.69 17.80
CA PRO A 120 -4.60 -0.26 16.63
C PRO A 120 -4.16 1.15 16.19
N MET A 121 -3.90 1.30 14.90
CA MET A 121 -3.55 2.58 14.32
C MET A 121 -4.43 2.86 13.11
N ASP A 122 -4.99 4.05 13.05
CA ASP A 122 -5.74 4.49 11.90
C ASP A 122 -4.77 4.89 10.77
N ILE A 123 -5.05 4.40 9.58
CA ILE A 123 -4.27 4.74 8.39
C ILE A 123 -5.20 5.37 7.37
N LEU A 124 -4.82 6.55 6.91
CA LEU A 124 -5.47 7.24 5.82
C LEU A 124 -4.46 7.36 4.69
N CYS A 125 -4.72 6.70 3.59
CA CYS A 125 -3.80 6.62 2.47
C CYS A 125 -4.49 6.98 1.16
N ARG A 126 -3.76 7.66 0.31
CA ARG A 126 -4.20 7.96 -1.04
C ARG A 126 -3.03 7.77 -1.99
N PHE A 127 -3.27 7.07 -3.09
CA PHE A 127 -2.27 6.96 -4.14
C PHE A 127 -2.90 7.15 -5.52
N ASP A 128 -2.07 7.63 -6.42
CA ASP A 128 -2.41 7.86 -7.82
C ASP A 128 -1.15 7.53 -8.63
N LEU A 129 -1.10 6.34 -9.13
CA LEU A 129 0.09 5.79 -9.79
C LEU A 129 -0.16 5.50 -11.30
#